data_0de19a73f281756bdb4d3a39169f53c8
#
_entry.id   0de19a73f281756bdb4d3a39169f53c8
#
_cell.length_a   1.000
_cell.length_b   1.000
_cell.length_c   1.000
_cell.angle_alpha   90.00
_cell.angle_beta   90.00
_cell.angle_gamma   90.00
#
_symmetry.space_group_name_H-M   'P 1'
#
loop_
_entity.id
_entity.type
_entity.pdbx_description
1 polymer ?
#
loop_
_entity_poly.entity_id
_entity_poly.type
_entity_poly.pdbx_seq_one_letter_code
_entity_poly.pdbx_strand_id
1 'polypeptide(L)'
;MTPKLSFLKTVAKKVMPEFAVGGYHFLMALAAAAYCRFPSRKIKVIGVTGTNGKSTTAMMIAAILTQAGFKVAVSSSIEFRIGGRVWKNRSRMTMPGRFVLQKFLRRVADENCRYAVVEVSSEGIAQHRHRFIRFEAAALTNLTPEHIESHGGFDNYRAAKGKFFAACRNIHVINGDDPNCEFFAAFPAVRRYVYGIRHSFSDRIGAKKITATRAEFSLGGSSFESEGVAFKLRLPGEFNIYNALAAIAVARSQGVPPEACRAALESIGTIPGRMEKVFAGDFEVLVDYAVTPDSLEKAYETARRGLAGKLICVLGACGGGRDRWKRPVMGHLAQKYCDRVFVTSEDPYDEDPDRIIQEIADAAANAIRITDRKEAIHRALAAAKHGDRVIITGKGCEDSMCLAAGRKIPWSDKDIVLEYLGKSR
;
A
#
# COMPACT_ATOMS: atom_id res chain seq x y z
N MET A 1 10.93 -24.28 -2.58
CA MET A 1 11.53 -24.45 -3.92
C MET A 1 13.01 -24.70 -3.74
N THR A 2 13.57 -25.75 -4.35
CA THR A 2 14.99 -26.07 -4.23
C THR A 2 15.86 -25.00 -4.91
N PRO A 3 17.07 -24.69 -4.40
CA PRO A 3 17.97 -23.66 -4.95
C PRO A 3 18.24 -23.81 -6.45
N LYS A 4 18.31 -25.04 -6.95
CA LYS A 4 18.49 -25.36 -8.38
C LYS A 4 17.36 -24.84 -9.28
N LEU A 5 16.11 -24.85 -8.78
CA LEU A 5 14.94 -24.37 -9.55
C LEU A 5 14.88 -22.83 -9.64
N SER A 6 15.42 -22.14 -8.65
CA SER A 6 15.52 -20.67 -8.66
C SER A 6 16.61 -20.17 -9.61
N PHE A 7 17.75 -20.86 -9.65
CA PHE A 7 18.86 -20.57 -10.56
C PHE A 7 18.47 -20.78 -12.03
N LEU A 8 17.84 -21.91 -12.36
CA LEU A 8 17.32 -22.19 -13.71
C LEU A 8 16.28 -21.15 -14.18
N LYS A 9 15.43 -20.67 -13.29
CA LYS A 9 14.49 -19.57 -13.61
C LYS A 9 15.19 -18.25 -13.89
N THR A 10 16.24 -17.93 -13.18
CA THR A 10 17.01 -16.70 -13.37
C THR A 10 17.78 -16.73 -14.68
N VAL A 11 18.40 -17.86 -15.02
CA VAL A 11 19.12 -18.04 -16.29
C VAL A 11 18.14 -18.05 -17.48
N ALA A 12 17.01 -18.75 -17.38
CA ALA A 12 15.99 -18.76 -18.41
C ALA A 12 15.41 -17.35 -18.69
N LYS A 13 15.20 -16.54 -17.66
CA LYS A 13 14.76 -15.14 -17.82
C LYS A 13 15.77 -14.24 -18.55
N LYS A 14 17.07 -14.51 -18.43
CA LYS A 14 18.11 -13.72 -19.11
C LYS A 14 18.28 -14.06 -20.59
N VAL A 15 17.84 -15.25 -21.01
CA VAL A 15 18.04 -15.76 -22.37
C VAL A 15 16.76 -15.69 -23.23
N MET A 16 15.57 -15.64 -22.59
CA MET A 16 14.30 -15.61 -23.33
C MET A 16 13.94 -14.19 -23.78
N PRO A 17 13.54 -13.99 -25.05
CA PRO A 17 13.01 -12.71 -25.53
C PRO A 17 11.79 -12.27 -24.70
N GLU A 18 11.59 -10.96 -24.52
CA GLU A 18 10.49 -10.40 -23.70
C GLU A 18 9.10 -10.89 -24.14
N PHE A 19 8.86 -11.04 -25.46
CA PHE A 19 7.58 -11.53 -25.97
C PHE A 19 7.31 -12.99 -25.54
N ALA A 20 8.34 -13.83 -25.46
CA ALA A 20 8.20 -15.23 -25.02
C ALA A 20 7.90 -15.30 -23.51
N VAL A 21 8.53 -14.43 -22.70
CA VAL A 21 8.22 -14.28 -21.27
C VAL A 21 6.77 -13.78 -21.08
N GLY A 22 6.33 -12.80 -21.87
CA GLY A 22 4.95 -12.31 -21.89
C GLY A 22 3.95 -13.42 -22.25
N GLY A 23 4.23 -14.18 -23.32
CA GLY A 23 3.42 -15.33 -23.74
C GLY A 23 3.31 -16.41 -22.67
N TYR A 24 4.43 -16.77 -22.03
CA TYR A 24 4.44 -17.70 -20.90
C TYR A 24 3.55 -17.20 -19.75
N HIS A 25 3.67 -15.92 -19.41
CA HIS A 25 2.87 -15.33 -18.34
C HIS A 25 1.37 -15.34 -18.66
N PHE A 26 1.01 -15.08 -19.91
CA PHE A 26 -0.38 -15.11 -20.37
C PHE A 26 -0.96 -16.54 -20.33
N LEU A 27 -0.25 -17.53 -20.89
CA LEU A 27 -0.68 -18.92 -20.89
C LEU A 27 -0.83 -19.48 -19.46
N MET A 28 0.10 -19.15 -18.58
CA MET A 28 0.02 -19.58 -17.17
C MET A 28 -1.13 -18.90 -16.43
N ALA A 29 -1.51 -17.68 -16.80
CA ALA A 29 -2.69 -17.03 -16.23
C ALA A 29 -3.99 -17.68 -16.73
N LEU A 30 -4.05 -18.04 -18.01
CA LEU A 30 -5.17 -18.81 -18.59
C LEU A 30 -5.30 -20.18 -17.94
N ALA A 31 -4.20 -20.92 -17.82
CA ALA A 31 -4.19 -22.25 -17.20
C ALA A 31 -4.67 -22.20 -15.74
N ALA A 32 -4.23 -21.19 -14.96
CA ALA A 32 -4.67 -20.99 -13.59
C ALA A 32 -6.17 -20.68 -13.50
N ALA A 33 -6.69 -19.82 -14.38
CA ALA A 33 -8.10 -19.45 -14.41
C ALA A 33 -8.98 -20.65 -14.84
N ALA A 34 -8.56 -21.39 -15.85
CA ALA A 34 -9.25 -22.59 -16.32
C ALA A 34 -9.27 -23.70 -15.25
N TYR A 35 -8.12 -23.98 -14.62
CA TYR A 35 -8.01 -24.94 -13.51
C TYR A 35 -8.97 -24.60 -12.37
N CYS A 36 -9.11 -23.31 -12.03
CA CYS A 36 -10.03 -22.84 -11.00
C CYS A 36 -11.46 -22.58 -11.53
N ARG A 37 -11.76 -22.93 -12.80
CA ARG A 37 -13.09 -22.78 -13.43
C ARG A 37 -13.59 -21.33 -13.44
N PHE A 38 -12.71 -20.36 -13.73
CA PHE A 38 -13.02 -18.93 -13.88
C PHE A 38 -13.87 -18.36 -12.72
N PRO A 39 -13.40 -18.42 -11.48
CA PRO A 39 -14.21 -18.12 -10.29
C PRO A 39 -14.78 -16.68 -10.27
N SER A 40 -14.09 -15.73 -10.88
CA SER A 40 -14.52 -14.31 -10.96
C SER A 40 -15.82 -14.08 -11.76
N ARG A 41 -16.35 -15.13 -12.42
CA ARG A 41 -17.67 -15.05 -13.06
C ARG A 41 -18.82 -15.18 -12.06
N LYS A 42 -18.55 -15.71 -10.85
CA LYS A 42 -19.56 -15.94 -9.80
C LYS A 42 -19.55 -14.89 -8.70
N ILE A 43 -18.54 -14.03 -8.64
CA ILE A 43 -18.31 -13.03 -7.60
C ILE A 43 -17.96 -11.70 -8.23
N LYS A 44 -18.22 -10.59 -7.53
CA LYS A 44 -17.79 -9.25 -7.93
C LYS A 44 -16.37 -8.98 -7.44
N VAL A 45 -15.40 -8.85 -8.35
CA VAL A 45 -14.01 -8.58 -7.98
C VAL A 45 -13.72 -7.08 -8.15
N ILE A 46 -13.32 -6.43 -7.06
CA ILE A 46 -12.92 -5.02 -7.01
C ILE A 46 -11.40 -4.99 -6.95
N GLY A 47 -10.76 -4.38 -7.93
CA GLY A 47 -9.31 -4.22 -7.94
C GLY A 47 -8.89 -2.83 -7.49
N VAL A 48 -7.92 -2.75 -6.59
CA VAL A 48 -7.35 -1.47 -6.10
C VAL A 48 -5.89 -1.39 -6.52
N THR A 49 -5.55 -0.37 -7.31
CA THR A 49 -4.18 -0.09 -7.76
C THR A 49 -3.76 1.32 -7.37
N GLY A 50 -2.48 1.60 -7.49
CA GLY A 50 -1.85 2.89 -7.19
C GLY A 50 -0.43 2.69 -6.67
N THR A 51 0.27 3.77 -6.35
CA THR A 51 1.57 3.68 -5.71
C THR A 51 1.40 3.44 -4.21
N ASN A 52 0.68 4.29 -3.52
CA ASN A 52 0.45 4.26 -2.08
C ASN A 52 -1.05 4.08 -1.76
N GLY A 53 -1.40 3.67 -0.52
CA GLY A 53 -2.78 3.62 -0.02
C GLY A 53 -3.60 2.39 -0.41
N LYS A 54 -3.11 1.48 -1.27
CA LYS A 54 -3.84 0.29 -1.76
C LYS A 54 -4.45 -0.57 -0.65
N SER A 55 -3.63 -0.99 0.31
CA SER A 55 -4.07 -1.87 1.41
C SER A 55 -5.11 -1.20 2.28
N THR A 56 -4.87 0.05 2.66
CA THR A 56 -5.82 0.85 3.46
C THR A 56 -7.15 1.00 2.74
N THR A 57 -7.13 1.39 1.46
CA THR A 57 -8.34 1.50 0.65
C THR A 57 -9.07 0.16 0.50
N ALA A 58 -8.33 -0.93 0.27
CA ALA A 58 -8.94 -2.26 0.16
C ALA A 58 -9.63 -2.70 1.46
N MET A 59 -9.01 -2.41 2.62
CA MET A 59 -9.61 -2.68 3.93
C MET A 59 -10.83 -1.81 4.19
N MET A 60 -10.79 -0.52 3.84
CA MET A 60 -11.93 0.39 3.95
C MET A 60 -13.11 -0.05 3.06
N ILE A 61 -12.85 -0.42 1.79
CA ILE A 61 -13.88 -0.97 0.90
C ILE A 61 -14.52 -2.22 1.51
N ALA A 62 -13.70 -3.13 2.02
CA ALA A 62 -14.19 -4.36 2.63
C ALA A 62 -15.03 -4.08 3.88
N ALA A 63 -14.62 -3.15 4.73
CA ALA A 63 -15.38 -2.74 5.91
C ALA A 63 -16.76 -2.17 5.52
N ILE A 64 -16.81 -1.26 4.55
CA ILE A 64 -18.07 -0.66 4.08
C ILE A 64 -19.01 -1.72 3.50
N LEU A 65 -18.50 -2.60 2.63
CA LEU A 65 -19.33 -3.65 2.03
C LEU A 65 -19.79 -4.67 3.07
N THR A 66 -18.97 -4.95 4.09
CA THR A 66 -19.37 -5.83 5.21
C THR A 66 -20.45 -5.18 6.07
N GLN A 67 -20.30 -3.88 6.39
CA GLN A 67 -21.33 -3.11 7.11
C GLN A 67 -22.66 -3.05 6.36
N ALA A 68 -22.60 -3.03 5.03
CA ALA A 68 -23.78 -3.11 4.16
C ALA A 68 -24.39 -4.53 4.06
N GLY A 69 -23.94 -5.50 4.88
CA GLY A 69 -24.50 -6.85 4.97
C GLY A 69 -23.94 -7.85 3.96
N PHE A 70 -22.88 -7.51 3.20
CA PHE A 70 -22.31 -8.44 2.23
C PHE A 70 -21.20 -9.30 2.86
N LYS A 71 -21.12 -10.55 2.44
CA LYS A 71 -19.94 -11.39 2.73
C LYS A 71 -18.82 -11.01 1.78
N VAL A 72 -17.69 -10.57 2.34
CA VAL A 72 -16.57 -9.97 1.59
C VAL A 72 -15.29 -10.77 1.84
N ALA A 73 -14.46 -10.85 0.80
CA ALA A 73 -13.10 -11.36 0.89
C ALA A 73 -12.09 -10.27 0.51
N VAL A 74 -10.87 -10.35 1.08
CA VAL A 74 -9.77 -9.42 0.80
C VAL A 74 -8.50 -10.20 0.47
N SER A 75 -7.78 -9.74 -0.57
CA SER A 75 -6.40 -10.15 -0.87
C SER A 75 -5.54 -8.89 -0.90
N SER A 76 -4.77 -8.67 0.16
CA SER A 76 -3.94 -7.48 0.33
C SER A 76 -2.48 -7.82 0.64
N SER A 77 -1.62 -6.80 0.67
CA SER A 77 -0.23 -6.94 1.14
C SER A 77 -0.15 -7.34 2.61
N ILE A 78 -1.16 -6.98 3.41
CA ILE A 78 -1.20 -7.19 4.86
C ILE A 78 -1.77 -8.57 5.16
N GLU A 79 -2.95 -8.88 4.61
CA GLU A 79 -3.73 -10.05 4.98
C GLU A 79 -4.56 -10.60 3.82
N PHE A 80 -4.94 -11.86 3.98
CA PHE A 80 -6.07 -12.45 3.29
C PHE A 80 -7.24 -12.56 4.26
N ARG A 81 -8.45 -12.33 3.74
CA ARG A 81 -9.70 -12.45 4.50
C ARG A 81 -10.77 -13.15 3.67
N ILE A 82 -11.56 -14.03 4.27
CA ILE A 82 -12.79 -14.56 3.70
C ILE A 82 -13.85 -14.56 4.80
N GLY A 83 -14.82 -13.64 4.70
CA GLY A 83 -15.78 -13.41 5.78
C GLY A 83 -15.07 -13.05 7.09
N GLY A 84 -15.36 -13.78 8.16
CA GLY A 84 -14.73 -13.56 9.47
C GLY A 84 -13.33 -14.17 9.64
N ARG A 85 -12.86 -15.01 8.70
CA ARG A 85 -11.52 -15.63 8.79
C ARG A 85 -10.45 -14.73 8.21
N VAL A 86 -9.41 -14.44 9.00
CA VAL A 86 -8.28 -13.58 8.63
C VAL A 86 -6.97 -14.34 8.81
N TRP A 87 -6.05 -14.21 7.86
CA TRP A 87 -4.68 -14.71 8.00
C TRP A 87 -3.67 -13.80 7.30
N LYS A 88 -2.46 -13.71 7.84
CA LYS A 88 -1.39 -12.86 7.29
C LYS A 88 -0.97 -13.27 5.88
N ASN A 89 -0.65 -12.29 5.04
CA ASN A 89 -0.02 -12.52 3.75
C ASN A 89 1.49 -12.77 3.92
N ARG A 90 1.88 -14.03 4.13
CA ARG A 90 3.29 -14.43 4.28
C ARG A 90 4.08 -14.44 2.95
N SER A 91 3.41 -14.25 1.81
CA SER A 91 4.09 -14.24 0.51
C SER A 91 4.86 -12.96 0.23
N ARG A 92 4.59 -11.86 0.94
CA ARG A 92 5.10 -10.50 0.71
C ARG A 92 4.82 -9.97 -0.70
N MET A 93 3.93 -10.61 -1.43
CA MET A 93 3.49 -10.15 -2.74
C MET A 93 2.15 -9.42 -2.60
N THR A 94 2.12 -8.16 -3.00
CA THR A 94 0.89 -7.35 -3.04
C THR A 94 -0.19 -8.04 -3.88
N MET A 95 0.17 -8.53 -5.05
CA MET A 95 -0.68 -9.37 -5.87
C MET A 95 -0.09 -10.78 -5.94
N PRO A 96 -0.72 -11.79 -5.36
CA PRO A 96 -0.21 -13.17 -5.32
C PRO A 96 0.02 -13.77 -6.71
N GLY A 97 0.81 -14.84 -6.76
CA GLY A 97 1.02 -15.60 -8.00
C GLY A 97 -0.30 -16.11 -8.59
N ARG A 98 -0.36 -16.29 -9.90
CA ARG A 98 -1.57 -16.58 -10.69
C ARG A 98 -2.43 -17.71 -10.10
N PHE A 99 -1.81 -18.85 -9.81
CA PHE A 99 -2.54 -19.99 -9.22
C PHE A 99 -3.02 -19.69 -7.79
N VAL A 100 -2.21 -18.99 -6.98
CA VAL A 100 -2.61 -18.63 -5.61
C VAL A 100 -3.81 -17.70 -5.64
N LEU A 101 -3.78 -16.69 -6.51
CA LEU A 101 -4.89 -15.73 -6.64
C LEU A 101 -6.16 -16.40 -7.18
N GLN A 102 -6.06 -17.24 -8.22
CA GLN A 102 -7.23 -17.95 -8.77
C GLN A 102 -7.81 -18.97 -7.78
N LYS A 103 -6.97 -19.70 -7.03
CA LYS A 103 -7.41 -20.59 -5.95
C LYS A 103 -8.09 -19.80 -4.82
N PHE A 104 -7.56 -18.64 -4.46
CA PHE A 104 -8.19 -17.76 -3.49
C PHE A 104 -9.58 -17.32 -3.97
N LEU A 105 -9.70 -16.81 -5.21
CA LEU A 105 -11.00 -16.41 -5.79
C LEU A 105 -11.97 -17.60 -5.90
N ARG A 106 -11.47 -18.80 -6.19
CA ARG A 106 -12.30 -20.00 -6.20
C ARG A 106 -12.88 -20.29 -4.82
N ARG A 107 -12.04 -20.25 -3.78
CA ARG A 107 -12.48 -20.43 -2.40
C ARG A 107 -13.49 -19.35 -1.97
N VAL A 108 -13.27 -18.10 -2.39
CA VAL A 108 -14.20 -16.98 -2.15
C VAL A 108 -15.59 -17.27 -2.77
N ALA A 109 -15.60 -17.81 -3.99
CA ALA A 109 -16.84 -18.20 -4.67
C ALA A 109 -17.53 -19.40 -3.99
N ASP A 110 -16.75 -20.42 -3.58
CA ASP A 110 -17.27 -21.61 -2.91
C ASP A 110 -17.83 -21.31 -1.51
N GLU A 111 -17.29 -20.25 -0.86
CA GLU A 111 -17.81 -19.75 0.42
C GLU A 111 -18.95 -18.72 0.27
N ASN A 112 -19.49 -18.56 -0.95
CA ASN A 112 -20.61 -17.66 -1.27
C ASN A 112 -20.35 -16.19 -0.85
N CYS A 113 -19.11 -15.70 -0.97
CA CYS A 113 -18.84 -14.29 -0.85
C CYS A 113 -19.42 -13.52 -2.05
N ARG A 114 -20.02 -12.36 -1.80
CA ARG A 114 -20.53 -11.48 -2.87
C ARG A 114 -19.40 -10.71 -3.54
N TYR A 115 -18.41 -10.27 -2.74
CA TYR A 115 -17.31 -9.42 -3.20
C TYR A 115 -15.94 -10.02 -2.83
N ALA A 116 -14.96 -9.78 -3.72
CA ALA A 116 -13.54 -9.93 -3.44
C ALA A 116 -12.83 -8.61 -3.73
N VAL A 117 -12.18 -8.02 -2.74
CA VAL A 117 -11.33 -6.84 -2.90
C VAL A 117 -9.88 -7.29 -3.04
N VAL A 118 -9.23 -6.94 -4.14
CA VAL A 118 -7.89 -7.42 -4.50
C VAL A 118 -6.96 -6.24 -4.77
N GLU A 119 -5.82 -6.20 -4.11
CA GLU A 119 -4.77 -5.26 -4.49
C GLU A 119 -4.11 -5.70 -5.81
N VAL A 120 -3.94 -4.74 -6.72
CA VAL A 120 -3.38 -4.96 -8.06
C VAL A 120 -2.09 -4.16 -8.19
N SER A 121 -0.94 -4.85 -8.20
CA SER A 121 0.38 -4.24 -8.35
C SER A 121 0.79 -4.12 -9.82
N SER A 122 1.65 -3.15 -10.16
CA SER A 122 2.18 -2.99 -11.52
C SER A 122 2.97 -4.20 -12.00
N GLU A 123 3.76 -4.82 -11.13
CA GLU A 123 4.46 -6.07 -11.43
C GLU A 123 3.48 -7.24 -11.67
N GLY A 124 2.39 -7.31 -10.89
CA GLY A 124 1.32 -8.29 -11.11
C GLY A 124 0.64 -8.11 -12.46
N ILE A 125 0.43 -6.85 -12.89
CA ILE A 125 -0.12 -6.53 -14.20
C ILE A 125 0.86 -6.90 -15.31
N ALA A 126 2.13 -6.52 -15.21
CA ALA A 126 3.18 -6.87 -16.16
C ALA A 126 3.32 -8.39 -16.34
N GLN A 127 3.13 -9.16 -15.28
CA GLN A 127 3.12 -10.61 -15.29
C GLN A 127 1.75 -11.23 -15.64
N HIS A 128 0.80 -10.48 -16.17
CA HIS A 128 -0.55 -10.95 -16.56
C HIS A 128 -1.39 -11.57 -15.43
N ARG A 129 -1.07 -11.32 -14.14
CA ARG A 129 -1.81 -11.91 -13.01
C ARG A 129 -3.26 -11.43 -12.93
N HIS A 130 -3.56 -10.23 -13.47
CA HIS A 130 -4.90 -9.65 -13.59
C HIS A 130 -5.74 -10.26 -14.72
N ARG A 131 -5.11 -10.94 -15.70
CA ARG A 131 -5.83 -11.51 -16.84
C ARG A 131 -6.75 -12.64 -16.39
N PHE A 132 -7.84 -12.80 -17.14
CA PHE A 132 -8.89 -13.81 -16.90
C PHE A 132 -9.61 -13.64 -15.55
N ILE A 133 -9.47 -12.48 -14.91
CA ILE A 133 -10.30 -12.04 -13.80
C ILE A 133 -11.29 -10.99 -14.34
N ARG A 134 -12.59 -11.24 -14.15
CA ARG A 134 -13.64 -10.28 -14.48
C ARG A 134 -13.76 -9.28 -13.33
N PHE A 135 -13.15 -8.11 -13.49
CA PHE A 135 -13.24 -7.03 -12.53
C PHE A 135 -14.58 -6.28 -12.67
N GLU A 136 -15.25 -6.08 -11.54
CA GLU A 136 -16.41 -5.22 -11.41
C GLU A 136 -16.02 -3.74 -11.37
N ALA A 137 -14.95 -3.43 -10.62
CA ALA A 137 -14.43 -2.08 -10.52
C ALA A 137 -12.90 -2.06 -10.48
N ALA A 138 -12.31 -1.03 -11.08
CA ALA A 138 -10.91 -0.65 -10.97
C ALA A 138 -10.80 0.68 -10.24
N ALA A 139 -10.09 0.71 -9.11
CA ALA A 139 -9.85 1.89 -8.32
C ALA A 139 -8.38 2.29 -8.35
N LEU A 140 -8.10 3.57 -8.68
CA LEU A 140 -6.78 4.20 -8.60
C LEU A 140 -6.70 5.03 -7.32
N THR A 141 -5.71 4.76 -6.46
CA THR A 141 -5.46 5.61 -5.29
C THR A 141 -4.63 6.84 -5.64
N ASN A 142 -3.48 6.65 -6.23
CA ASN A 142 -2.55 7.68 -6.72
C ASN A 142 -1.48 7.06 -7.63
N LEU A 143 -0.75 7.92 -8.35
CA LEU A 143 0.41 7.50 -9.14
C LEU A 143 1.58 8.46 -8.92
N THR A 144 2.56 8.02 -8.14
CA THR A 144 3.82 8.74 -7.89
C THR A 144 5.00 7.89 -8.34
N PRO A 145 6.19 8.48 -8.60
CA PRO A 145 7.38 7.73 -9.02
C PRO A 145 7.75 6.61 -8.05
N GLU A 146 7.70 5.39 -8.54
CA GLU A 146 8.13 4.15 -7.87
C GLU A 146 8.28 3.05 -8.91
N HIS A 147 9.14 2.06 -8.67
CA HIS A 147 9.44 0.98 -9.62
C HIS A 147 9.95 1.47 -10.99
N ILE A 148 10.56 2.67 -11.02
CA ILE A 148 11.03 3.32 -12.26
C ILE A 148 12.09 2.46 -12.94
N GLU A 149 13.08 1.99 -12.18
CA GLU A 149 14.17 1.16 -12.71
C GLU A 149 13.65 -0.18 -13.24
N SER A 150 12.70 -0.81 -12.56
CA SER A 150 12.14 -2.11 -12.97
C SER A 150 11.22 -2.04 -14.18
N HIS A 151 10.59 -0.87 -14.43
CA HIS A 151 9.71 -0.63 -15.59
C HIS A 151 10.42 0.08 -16.74
N GLY A 152 11.67 0.55 -16.55
CA GLY A 152 12.40 1.33 -17.54
C GLY A 152 11.82 2.73 -17.77
N GLY A 153 11.22 3.33 -16.73
CA GLY A 153 10.71 4.71 -16.74
C GLY A 153 9.29 4.86 -16.19
N PHE A 154 8.94 6.10 -15.83
CA PHE A 154 7.64 6.44 -15.25
C PHE A 154 6.47 6.19 -16.21
N ASP A 155 6.63 6.51 -17.50
CA ASP A 155 5.58 6.30 -18.50
C ASP A 155 5.25 4.82 -18.68
N ASN A 156 6.26 3.95 -18.65
CA ASN A 156 6.06 2.50 -18.69
C ASN A 156 5.34 2.00 -17.43
N TYR A 157 5.68 2.55 -16.26
CA TYR A 157 4.99 2.24 -15.01
C TYR A 157 3.52 2.67 -15.05
N ARG A 158 3.24 3.89 -15.56
CA ARG A 158 1.89 4.40 -15.78
C ARG A 158 1.13 3.54 -16.77
N ALA A 159 1.73 3.23 -17.93
CA ALA A 159 1.15 2.36 -18.95
C ALA A 159 0.87 0.95 -18.42
N ALA A 160 1.74 0.40 -17.59
CA ALA A 160 1.50 -0.90 -16.94
C ALA A 160 0.21 -0.88 -16.14
N LYS A 161 -0.04 0.15 -15.31
CA LYS A 161 -1.31 0.29 -14.57
C LYS A 161 -2.50 0.56 -15.50
N GLY A 162 -2.31 1.29 -16.59
CA GLY A 162 -3.33 1.50 -17.63
C GLY A 162 -3.89 0.19 -18.21
N LYS A 163 -3.06 -0.85 -18.36
CA LYS A 163 -3.50 -2.19 -18.80
C LYS A 163 -4.57 -2.81 -17.87
N PHE A 164 -4.53 -2.51 -16.59
CA PHE A 164 -5.57 -2.94 -15.66
C PHE A 164 -6.89 -2.20 -15.88
N PHE A 165 -6.86 -0.89 -16.10
CA PHE A 165 -8.04 -0.09 -16.43
C PHE A 165 -8.64 -0.53 -17.77
N ALA A 166 -7.81 -0.80 -18.78
CA ALA A 166 -8.26 -1.35 -20.06
C ALA A 166 -8.94 -2.73 -19.91
N ALA A 167 -8.54 -3.53 -18.93
CA ALA A 167 -9.13 -4.84 -18.66
C ALA A 167 -10.44 -4.77 -17.86
N CYS A 168 -10.70 -3.70 -17.11
CA CYS A 168 -11.92 -3.47 -16.34
C CYS A 168 -12.81 -2.46 -17.08
N ARG A 169 -13.85 -2.93 -17.77
CA ARG A 169 -14.72 -2.06 -18.59
C ARG A 169 -16.01 -1.62 -17.89
N ASN A 170 -16.25 -2.04 -16.65
CA ASN A 170 -17.53 -1.73 -15.98
C ASN A 170 -17.43 -0.42 -15.18
N ILE A 171 -16.64 -0.38 -14.10
CA ILE A 171 -16.58 0.78 -13.21
C ILE A 171 -15.12 1.22 -13.03
N HIS A 172 -14.86 2.50 -13.29
CA HIS A 172 -13.58 3.13 -12.92
C HIS A 172 -13.81 4.10 -11.76
N VAL A 173 -12.94 4.03 -10.75
CA VAL A 173 -12.88 4.97 -9.63
C VAL A 173 -11.49 5.60 -9.63
N ILE A 174 -11.42 6.90 -9.84
CA ILE A 174 -10.16 7.61 -10.14
C ILE A 174 -9.99 8.76 -9.17
N ASN A 175 -8.77 8.93 -8.65
CA ASN A 175 -8.40 10.11 -7.89
C ASN A 175 -8.31 11.33 -8.84
N GLY A 176 -9.22 12.28 -8.67
CA GLY A 176 -9.30 13.47 -9.53
C GLY A 176 -8.19 14.48 -9.26
N ASP A 177 -7.60 14.44 -8.08
CA ASP A 177 -6.49 15.32 -7.71
C ASP A 177 -5.11 14.74 -8.09
N ASP A 178 -5.08 13.51 -8.65
CA ASP A 178 -3.84 12.93 -9.19
C ASP A 178 -3.54 13.53 -10.58
N PRO A 179 -2.31 13.98 -10.84
CA PRO A 179 -1.92 14.54 -12.16
C PRO A 179 -2.16 13.60 -13.34
N ASN A 180 -2.26 12.29 -13.09
CA ASN A 180 -2.52 11.29 -14.12
C ASN A 180 -4.02 10.94 -14.27
N CYS A 181 -4.92 11.69 -13.64
CA CYS A 181 -6.36 11.43 -13.67
C CYS A 181 -6.89 11.26 -15.10
N GLU A 182 -6.56 12.19 -16.00
CA GLU A 182 -7.01 12.19 -17.39
C GLU A 182 -6.53 10.95 -18.16
N PHE A 183 -5.28 10.52 -17.92
CA PHE A 183 -4.76 9.30 -18.54
C PHE A 183 -5.61 8.08 -18.19
N PHE A 184 -6.00 7.92 -16.92
CA PHE A 184 -6.84 6.79 -16.49
C PHE A 184 -8.30 6.97 -16.91
N ALA A 185 -8.80 8.19 -16.98
CA ALA A 185 -10.15 8.50 -17.43
C ALA A 185 -10.36 8.24 -18.94
N ALA A 186 -9.29 8.25 -19.73
CA ALA A 186 -9.34 7.94 -21.17
C ALA A 186 -9.70 6.47 -21.46
N PHE A 187 -9.50 5.54 -20.53
CA PHE A 187 -9.90 4.15 -20.73
C PHE A 187 -11.43 3.99 -20.71
N PRO A 188 -12.01 3.15 -21.61
CA PRO A 188 -13.44 2.98 -21.69
C PRO A 188 -14.02 2.29 -20.44
N ALA A 189 -15.08 2.86 -19.88
CA ALA A 189 -15.84 2.28 -18.77
C ALA A 189 -17.33 2.64 -18.89
N VAL A 190 -18.21 1.74 -18.44
CA VAL A 190 -19.67 1.97 -18.40
C VAL A 190 -20.01 3.08 -17.42
N ARG A 191 -19.34 3.12 -16.26
CA ARG A 191 -19.53 4.16 -15.24
C ARG A 191 -18.18 4.63 -14.71
N ARG A 192 -18.07 5.92 -14.48
CA ARG A 192 -16.90 6.54 -13.86
C ARG A 192 -17.28 7.26 -12.59
N TYR A 193 -16.43 7.16 -11.59
CA TYR A 193 -16.47 7.92 -10.36
C TYR A 193 -15.13 8.62 -10.20
N VAL A 194 -15.16 9.91 -9.91
CA VAL A 194 -13.94 10.69 -9.63
C VAL A 194 -14.07 11.22 -8.22
N TYR A 195 -13.01 11.05 -7.44
CA TYR A 195 -13.00 11.52 -6.05
C TYR A 195 -11.81 12.45 -5.79
N GLY A 196 -11.94 13.35 -4.83
CA GLY A 196 -10.89 14.30 -4.47
C GLY A 196 -11.29 15.27 -3.37
N ILE A 197 -10.31 16.05 -2.90
CA ILE A 197 -10.47 17.10 -1.89
C ILE A 197 -10.39 18.48 -2.55
N ARG A 198 -9.52 18.62 -3.57
CA ARG A 198 -9.14 19.91 -4.19
C ARG A 198 -10.05 20.33 -5.35
N HIS A 199 -10.99 19.49 -5.75
CA HIS A 199 -11.93 19.72 -6.85
C HIS A 199 -11.29 20.10 -8.19
N SER A 200 -10.04 19.66 -8.45
CA SER A 200 -9.23 20.07 -9.60
C SER A 200 -9.55 19.33 -10.91
N PHE A 201 -10.49 18.38 -10.91
CA PHE A 201 -10.77 17.54 -12.07
C PHE A 201 -11.83 18.15 -13.01
N SER A 202 -11.58 17.99 -14.31
CA SER A 202 -12.43 18.51 -15.38
C SER A 202 -13.81 17.82 -15.43
N ASP A 203 -14.87 18.60 -15.68
CA ASP A 203 -16.21 18.09 -15.95
C ASP A 203 -16.30 17.24 -17.24
N ARG A 204 -15.28 17.38 -18.12
CA ARG A 204 -15.18 16.61 -19.38
C ARG A 204 -15.12 15.10 -19.20
N ILE A 205 -14.80 14.61 -18.01
CA ILE A 205 -14.65 13.18 -17.76
C ILE A 205 -16.01 12.46 -17.69
N GLY A 206 -17.13 13.18 -17.54
CA GLY A 206 -18.49 12.59 -17.48
C GLY A 206 -18.65 11.61 -16.31
N ALA A 207 -18.06 11.90 -15.15
CA ALA A 207 -18.02 11.03 -13.98
C ALA A 207 -18.93 11.53 -12.86
N LYS A 208 -19.42 10.60 -12.03
CA LYS A 208 -19.97 10.98 -10.72
C LYS A 208 -18.87 11.43 -9.80
N LYS A 209 -19.05 12.57 -9.14
CA LYS A 209 -18.08 13.17 -8.23
C LYS A 209 -18.35 12.75 -6.79
N ILE A 210 -17.32 12.32 -6.08
CA ILE A 210 -17.32 12.05 -4.64
C ILE A 210 -16.24 12.94 -4.02
N THR A 211 -16.65 14.08 -3.50
CA THR A 211 -15.73 15.11 -3.02
C THR A 211 -15.82 15.28 -1.52
N ALA A 212 -14.71 15.62 -0.88
CA ALA A 212 -14.68 16.05 0.50
C ALA A 212 -14.66 17.57 0.60
N THR A 213 -15.46 18.09 1.52
CA THR A 213 -15.39 19.45 2.01
C THR A 213 -15.04 19.46 3.50
N ARG A 214 -14.61 20.61 4.04
CA ARG A 214 -14.22 20.75 5.47
C ARG A 214 -13.25 19.66 5.92
N ALA A 215 -12.28 19.35 5.06
CA ALA A 215 -11.28 18.32 5.33
C ALA A 215 -10.26 18.82 6.36
N GLU A 216 -10.21 18.15 7.50
CA GLU A 216 -9.25 18.39 8.57
C GLU A 216 -8.55 17.10 8.95
N PHE A 217 -7.29 17.19 9.36
CA PHE A 217 -6.54 16.03 9.83
C PHE A 217 -5.50 16.40 10.88
N SER A 218 -5.27 15.45 11.77
CA SER A 218 -4.26 15.51 12.82
C SER A 218 -3.69 14.13 13.06
N LEU A 219 -2.81 13.97 14.04
CA LEU A 219 -2.37 12.65 14.49
C LEU A 219 -3.48 11.87 15.23
N GLY A 220 -4.49 12.55 15.76
CA GLY A 220 -5.64 11.94 16.43
C GLY A 220 -6.67 11.35 15.46
N GLY A 221 -6.59 11.70 14.17
CA GLY A 221 -7.55 11.25 13.15
C GLY A 221 -7.79 12.31 12.10
N SER A 222 -8.80 12.05 11.26
CA SER A 222 -9.19 12.93 10.16
C SER A 222 -10.70 13.12 10.13
N SER A 223 -11.20 14.26 9.67
CA SER A 223 -12.63 14.54 9.48
C SER A 223 -12.88 15.22 8.15
N PHE A 224 -14.03 15.00 7.57
CA PHE A 224 -14.48 15.63 6.33
C PHE A 224 -15.99 15.46 6.16
N GLU A 225 -16.57 16.25 5.26
CA GLU A 225 -17.94 16.04 4.78
C GLU A 225 -17.93 15.55 3.33
N SER A 226 -18.80 14.59 3.01
CA SER A 226 -19.01 14.10 1.64
C SER A 226 -20.46 13.69 1.44
N GLU A 227 -21.06 14.04 0.29
CA GLU A 227 -22.44 13.75 -0.04
C GLU A 227 -23.44 14.14 1.09
N GLY A 228 -23.19 15.25 1.80
CA GLY A 228 -24.03 15.73 2.91
C GLY A 228 -23.84 14.98 4.24
N VAL A 229 -22.91 14.06 4.33
CA VAL A 229 -22.61 13.27 5.54
C VAL A 229 -21.24 13.65 6.11
N ALA A 230 -21.16 13.90 7.42
CA ALA A 230 -19.90 14.14 8.12
C ALA A 230 -19.26 12.81 8.52
N PHE A 231 -17.96 12.67 8.27
CA PHE A 231 -17.13 11.50 8.58
C PHE A 231 -16.06 11.84 9.59
N LYS A 232 -15.81 10.96 10.56
CA LYS A 232 -14.71 11.05 11.53
C LYS A 232 -13.90 9.76 11.51
N LEU A 233 -12.69 9.83 10.97
CA LEU A 233 -11.78 8.68 10.90
C LEU A 233 -10.83 8.72 12.10
N ARG A 234 -10.56 7.57 12.69
CA ARG A 234 -9.48 7.42 13.69
C ARG A 234 -8.10 7.30 13.05
N LEU A 235 -8.03 7.29 11.71
CA LEU A 235 -6.80 7.18 10.94
C LEU A 235 -6.25 8.57 10.66
N PRO A 236 -4.98 8.85 10.99
CA PRO A 236 -4.35 10.17 10.81
C PRO A 236 -3.97 10.45 9.36
N GLY A 237 -3.89 11.74 9.03
CA GLY A 237 -3.32 12.23 7.77
C GLY A 237 -4.32 12.40 6.62
N GLU A 238 -4.06 13.43 5.80
CA GLU A 238 -4.89 13.77 4.63
C GLU A 238 -5.02 12.59 3.65
N PHE A 239 -3.95 11.79 3.48
CA PHE A 239 -3.97 10.62 2.60
C PHE A 239 -5.01 9.57 3.00
N ASN A 240 -5.42 9.52 4.28
CA ASN A 240 -6.51 8.64 4.71
C ASN A 240 -7.89 9.19 4.36
N ILE A 241 -8.04 10.50 4.19
CA ILE A 241 -9.26 11.10 3.61
C ILE A 241 -9.36 10.64 2.14
N TYR A 242 -8.28 10.71 1.35
CA TYR A 242 -8.26 10.19 -0.03
C TYR A 242 -8.57 8.70 -0.09
N ASN A 243 -7.99 7.88 0.80
CA ASN A 243 -8.27 6.44 0.87
C ASN A 243 -9.76 6.17 1.19
N ALA A 244 -10.36 6.96 2.10
CA ALA A 244 -11.76 6.88 2.45
C ALA A 244 -12.67 7.30 1.28
N LEU A 245 -12.37 8.39 0.59
CA LEU A 245 -13.12 8.85 -0.59
C LEU A 245 -13.09 7.80 -1.71
N ALA A 246 -11.93 7.18 -1.96
CA ALA A 246 -11.82 6.06 -2.91
C ALA A 246 -12.73 4.89 -2.50
N ALA A 247 -12.73 4.55 -1.21
CA ALA A 247 -13.57 3.47 -0.69
C ALA A 247 -15.07 3.82 -0.76
N ILE A 248 -15.44 5.04 -0.43
CA ILE A 248 -16.81 5.56 -0.58
C ILE A 248 -17.22 5.49 -2.05
N ALA A 249 -16.41 5.99 -2.98
CA ALA A 249 -16.73 5.99 -4.42
C ALA A 249 -16.96 4.56 -4.95
N VAL A 250 -16.13 3.59 -4.54
CA VAL A 250 -16.35 2.17 -4.86
C VAL A 250 -17.66 1.67 -4.27
N ALA A 251 -17.93 1.93 -3.00
CA ALA A 251 -19.14 1.48 -2.32
C ALA A 251 -20.42 2.10 -2.92
N ARG A 252 -20.38 3.41 -3.21
CA ARG A 252 -21.47 4.14 -3.91
C ARG A 252 -21.73 3.55 -5.30
N SER A 253 -20.69 3.11 -6.00
CA SER A 253 -20.84 2.43 -7.28
C SER A 253 -21.58 1.08 -7.16
N GLN A 254 -21.58 0.48 -5.98
CA GLN A 254 -22.31 -0.76 -5.65
C GLN A 254 -23.67 -0.51 -5.00
N GLY A 255 -24.10 0.76 -4.84
CA GLY A 255 -25.40 1.13 -4.28
C GLY A 255 -25.42 1.27 -2.76
N VAL A 256 -24.27 1.27 -2.08
CA VAL A 256 -24.22 1.46 -0.62
C VAL A 256 -24.46 2.93 -0.28
N PRO A 257 -25.38 3.28 0.65
CA PRO A 257 -25.66 4.66 1.02
C PRO A 257 -24.51 5.29 1.83
N PRO A 258 -24.37 6.64 1.82
CA PRO A 258 -23.29 7.34 2.51
C PRO A 258 -23.25 7.08 4.02
N GLU A 259 -24.39 6.92 4.67
CA GLU A 259 -24.52 6.65 6.11
C GLU A 259 -23.90 5.30 6.49
N ALA A 260 -24.10 4.28 5.66
CA ALA A 260 -23.46 2.97 5.87
C ALA A 260 -21.93 3.05 5.65
N CYS A 261 -21.48 3.88 4.70
CA CYS A 261 -20.07 4.17 4.52
C CYS A 261 -19.48 4.84 5.77
N ARG A 262 -20.17 5.82 6.37
CA ARG A 262 -19.77 6.49 7.60
C ARG A 262 -19.63 5.50 8.75
N ALA A 263 -20.69 4.75 9.05
CA ALA A 263 -20.69 3.79 10.16
C ALA A 263 -19.52 2.80 10.07
N ALA A 264 -19.21 2.31 8.86
CA ALA A 264 -18.09 1.41 8.63
C ALA A 264 -16.73 2.10 8.85
N LEU A 265 -16.52 3.27 8.25
CA LEU A 265 -15.24 3.96 8.30
C LEU A 265 -14.88 4.45 9.71
N GLU A 266 -15.85 4.93 10.47
CA GLU A 266 -15.69 5.36 11.87
C GLU A 266 -15.36 4.19 12.82
N SER A 267 -15.76 2.97 12.45
CA SER A 267 -15.45 1.75 13.22
C SER A 267 -14.00 1.28 13.05
N ILE A 268 -13.29 1.72 11.98
CA ILE A 268 -11.91 1.34 11.74
C ILE A 268 -11.01 2.06 12.74
N GLY A 269 -10.39 1.31 13.65
CA GLY A 269 -9.48 1.84 14.68
C GLY A 269 -8.11 2.13 14.10
N THR A 270 -7.29 1.10 13.96
CA THR A 270 -5.93 1.19 13.42
C THR A 270 -5.73 0.18 12.30
N ILE A 271 -4.87 0.50 11.36
CA ILE A 271 -4.41 -0.44 10.34
C ILE A 271 -2.96 -0.79 10.68
N PRO A 272 -2.62 -2.07 10.90
CA PRO A 272 -1.28 -2.46 11.31
C PRO A 272 -0.20 -1.89 10.39
N GLY A 273 0.80 -1.23 11.00
CA GLY A 273 1.92 -0.62 10.30
C GLY A 273 1.55 0.51 9.33
N ARG A 274 0.45 1.23 9.56
CA ARG A 274 0.02 2.42 8.81
C ARG A 274 -0.25 3.56 9.78
N MET A 275 0.76 4.40 10.03
CA MET A 275 0.75 5.43 11.08
C MET A 275 0.24 4.85 12.41
N GLU A 276 0.64 3.62 12.70
CA GLU A 276 0.21 2.89 13.89
C GLU A 276 0.87 3.50 15.12
N LYS A 277 0.06 4.07 16.02
CA LYS A 277 0.53 4.53 17.32
C LYS A 277 0.77 3.33 18.24
N VAL A 278 2.04 2.96 18.42
CA VAL A 278 2.46 1.81 19.23
C VAL A 278 2.56 2.17 20.70
N PHE A 279 2.93 3.41 20.98
CA PHE A 279 3.08 3.91 22.34
C PHE A 279 2.64 5.37 22.45
N ALA A 280 2.02 5.71 23.58
CA ALA A 280 1.73 7.07 24.00
C ALA A 280 1.97 7.17 25.53
N GLY A 281 2.90 8.00 25.93
CA GLY A 281 3.31 8.27 27.30
C GLY A 281 4.03 9.62 27.35
N ASP A 282 5.21 9.68 27.97
CA ASP A 282 6.04 10.90 27.96
C ASP A 282 6.41 11.37 26.57
N PHE A 283 6.53 10.43 25.63
CA PHE A 283 6.68 10.63 24.20
C PHE A 283 5.77 9.68 23.42
N GLU A 284 5.63 9.90 22.12
CA GLU A 284 4.82 9.02 21.27
C GLU A 284 5.72 8.19 20.32
N VAL A 285 5.28 6.96 19.99
CA VAL A 285 5.96 6.12 18.98
C VAL A 285 4.98 5.69 17.91
N LEU A 286 5.35 5.97 16.66
CA LEU A 286 4.60 5.61 15.46
C LEU A 286 5.38 4.59 14.64
N VAL A 287 4.68 3.61 14.06
CA VAL A 287 5.23 2.66 13.08
C VAL A 287 4.48 2.79 11.77
N ASP A 288 5.21 2.95 10.66
CA ASP A 288 4.63 3.10 9.34
C ASP A 288 5.38 2.31 8.25
N TYR A 289 4.67 1.94 7.19
CA TYR A 289 5.22 1.25 6.01
C TYR A 289 5.67 2.22 4.91
N ALA A 290 5.95 3.47 5.21
CA ALA A 290 6.42 4.45 4.23
C ALA A 290 7.78 4.03 3.66
N VAL A 291 7.80 3.66 2.37
CA VAL A 291 8.98 3.15 1.63
C VAL A 291 9.23 3.92 0.33
N THR A 292 8.38 4.89 0.01
CA THR A 292 8.53 5.77 -1.15
C THR A 292 8.71 7.21 -0.69
N PRO A 293 9.37 8.09 -1.47
CA PRO A 293 9.49 9.50 -1.12
C PRO A 293 8.15 10.16 -0.77
N ASP A 294 7.13 9.99 -1.61
CA ASP A 294 5.79 10.55 -1.40
C ASP A 294 5.14 10.03 -0.10
N SER A 295 5.24 8.73 0.19
CA SER A 295 4.67 8.19 1.44
C SER A 295 5.45 8.65 2.66
N LEU A 296 6.77 8.78 2.56
CA LEU A 296 7.63 9.22 3.64
C LEU A 296 7.37 10.68 3.99
N GLU A 297 7.27 11.55 2.97
CA GLU A 297 6.94 12.96 3.16
C GLU A 297 5.60 13.13 3.87
N LYS A 298 4.55 12.47 3.39
CA LYS A 298 3.21 12.52 4.01
C LYS A 298 3.19 11.97 5.44
N ALA A 299 3.94 10.91 5.71
CA ALA A 299 4.06 10.34 7.04
C ALA A 299 4.76 11.31 8.01
N TYR A 300 5.88 11.90 7.60
CA TYR A 300 6.61 12.88 8.41
C TYR A 300 5.83 14.16 8.61
N GLU A 301 5.19 14.70 7.56
CA GLU A 301 4.32 15.87 7.65
C GLU A 301 3.18 15.65 8.65
N THR A 302 2.52 14.50 8.58
CA THR A 302 1.47 14.12 9.53
C THR A 302 2.02 13.97 10.95
N ALA A 303 3.19 13.32 11.10
CA ALA A 303 3.84 13.14 12.38
C ALA A 303 4.34 14.46 12.99
N ARG A 304 4.68 15.46 12.18
CA ARG A 304 5.11 16.79 12.64
C ARG A 304 3.95 17.67 13.09
N ARG A 305 2.75 17.43 12.57
CA ARG A 305 1.60 18.29 12.85
C ARG A 305 1.20 18.25 14.32
N GLY A 306 1.09 19.43 14.93
CA GLY A 306 0.75 19.59 16.35
C GLY A 306 1.80 19.08 17.33
N LEU A 307 3.03 18.82 16.88
CA LEU A 307 4.14 18.39 17.72
C LEU A 307 4.86 19.60 18.30
N ALA A 308 4.92 19.70 19.62
CA ALA A 308 5.67 20.75 20.33
C ALA A 308 7.15 20.36 20.53
N GLY A 309 7.43 19.08 20.69
CA GLY A 309 8.78 18.52 20.84
C GLY A 309 9.48 18.22 19.53
N LYS A 310 10.46 17.34 19.59
CA LYS A 310 11.25 16.90 18.45
C LYS A 310 10.62 15.71 17.74
N LEU A 311 10.74 15.69 16.40
CA LEU A 311 10.47 14.49 15.60
C LEU A 311 11.78 13.73 15.37
N ILE A 312 11.82 12.49 15.84
CA ILE A 312 12.95 11.57 15.70
C ILE A 312 12.54 10.49 14.72
N CYS A 313 13.28 10.30 13.64
CA CYS A 313 12.94 9.27 12.66
C CYS A 313 13.98 8.15 12.61
N VAL A 314 13.47 6.93 12.37
CA VAL A 314 14.24 5.74 11.99
C VAL A 314 13.80 5.33 10.60
N LEU A 315 14.72 5.31 9.64
CA LEU A 315 14.42 4.95 8.26
C LEU A 315 15.50 4.07 7.66
N GLY A 316 15.11 3.32 6.65
CA GLY A 316 15.98 2.53 5.79
C GLY A 316 15.42 2.46 4.39
N ALA A 317 16.09 1.74 3.50
CA ALA A 317 15.59 1.41 2.19
C ALA A 317 15.91 -0.02 1.82
N CYS A 318 15.00 -0.66 1.06
CA CYS A 318 15.24 -2.00 0.54
C CYS A 318 16.35 -2.01 -0.53
N GLY A 319 17.15 -3.10 -0.51
CA GLY A 319 17.98 -3.52 -1.63
C GLY A 319 17.23 -4.42 -2.62
N GLY A 320 17.93 -5.40 -3.19
CA GLY A 320 17.32 -6.47 -3.98
C GLY A 320 16.70 -5.99 -5.30
N GLY A 321 17.28 -4.99 -5.96
CA GLY A 321 16.80 -4.46 -7.24
C GLY A 321 15.60 -3.51 -7.09
N ARG A 322 15.40 -2.94 -5.91
CA ARG A 322 14.50 -1.82 -5.71
C ARG A 322 15.14 -0.53 -6.20
N ASP A 323 14.31 0.47 -6.51
CA ASP A 323 14.75 1.78 -6.99
C ASP A 323 15.81 2.40 -6.06
N ARG A 324 16.96 2.75 -6.62
CA ARG A 324 18.10 3.34 -5.88
C ARG A 324 18.03 4.87 -5.89
N TRP A 325 17.48 5.47 -6.96
CA TRP A 325 17.35 6.91 -7.10
C TRP A 325 16.63 7.58 -5.93
N LYS A 326 15.73 6.86 -5.27
CA LYS A 326 14.93 7.39 -4.14
C LYS A 326 15.72 7.49 -2.83
N ARG A 327 16.84 6.76 -2.66
CA ARG A 327 17.60 6.73 -1.40
C ARG A 327 18.06 8.12 -0.95
N PRO A 328 18.75 8.93 -1.79
CA PRO A 328 19.11 10.30 -1.40
C PRO A 328 17.89 11.20 -1.20
N VAL A 329 16.81 11.02 -1.99
CA VAL A 329 15.57 11.78 -1.80
C VAL A 329 14.96 11.51 -0.41
N MET A 330 14.97 10.25 0.04
CA MET A 330 14.48 9.87 1.37
C MET A 330 15.34 10.49 2.49
N GLY A 331 16.66 10.57 2.30
CA GLY A 331 17.57 11.27 3.21
C GLY A 331 17.27 12.75 3.34
N HIS A 332 17.06 13.45 2.22
CA HIS A 332 16.66 14.86 2.20
C HIS A 332 15.31 15.11 2.91
N LEU A 333 14.33 14.23 2.68
CA LEU A 333 13.03 14.33 3.35
C LEU A 333 13.17 14.13 4.86
N ALA A 334 13.96 13.16 5.29
CA ALA A 334 14.22 12.94 6.70
C ALA A 334 14.87 14.17 7.35
N GLN A 335 15.87 14.77 6.70
CA GLN A 335 16.51 16.00 7.18
C GLN A 335 15.53 17.18 7.21
N LYS A 336 14.64 17.32 6.23
CA LYS A 336 13.67 18.42 6.15
C LYS A 336 12.65 18.39 7.29
N TYR A 337 12.19 17.20 7.66
CA TYR A 337 11.06 17.05 8.59
C TYR A 337 11.47 16.63 10.01
N CYS A 338 12.62 15.97 10.20
CA CYS A 338 12.99 15.37 11.47
C CYS A 338 14.18 16.10 12.12
N ASP A 339 14.13 16.24 13.44
CA ASP A 339 15.18 16.89 14.24
C ASP A 339 16.37 15.94 14.52
N ARG A 340 16.10 14.63 14.51
CA ARG A 340 17.11 13.56 14.58
C ARG A 340 16.79 12.47 13.58
N VAL A 341 17.80 12.03 12.86
CA VAL A 341 17.67 11.04 11.78
C VAL A 341 18.56 9.84 12.09
N PHE A 342 17.95 8.66 12.25
CA PHE A 342 18.65 7.38 12.36
C PHE A 342 18.46 6.60 11.06
N VAL A 343 19.54 6.35 10.33
CA VAL A 343 19.53 5.57 9.10
C VAL A 343 20.04 4.16 9.38
N THR A 344 19.25 3.16 8.97
CA THR A 344 19.51 1.77 9.34
C THR A 344 19.16 0.79 8.22
N SER A 345 19.47 -0.49 8.42
CA SER A 345 19.13 -1.56 7.48
C SER A 345 17.62 -1.81 7.38
N GLU A 346 17.16 -2.08 6.16
CA GLU A 346 15.80 -2.52 5.84
C GLU A 346 15.85 -3.44 4.62
N ASP A 347 15.60 -4.73 4.77
CA ASP A 347 15.59 -5.74 3.69
C ASP A 347 16.74 -5.55 2.67
N PRO A 348 18.02 -5.66 3.06
CA PRO A 348 19.13 -5.40 2.14
C PRO A 348 19.22 -6.43 1.01
N TYR A 349 18.65 -7.63 1.18
CA TYR A 349 18.82 -8.77 0.27
C TYR A 349 20.31 -9.05 0.03
N ASP A 350 20.74 -9.12 -1.23
CA ASP A 350 22.14 -9.39 -1.61
C ASP A 350 22.99 -8.09 -1.79
N GLU A 351 22.41 -6.91 -1.49
CA GLU A 351 23.16 -5.65 -1.47
C GLU A 351 23.84 -5.44 -0.10
N ASP A 352 24.96 -4.73 -0.10
CA ASP A 352 25.64 -4.31 1.12
C ASP A 352 24.76 -3.30 1.89
N PRO A 353 24.34 -3.61 3.12
CA PRO A 353 23.48 -2.73 3.91
C PRO A 353 24.16 -1.39 4.24
N ASP A 354 25.47 -1.35 4.45
CA ASP A 354 26.19 -0.12 4.79
C ASP A 354 26.25 0.83 3.61
N ARG A 355 26.33 0.30 2.38
CA ARG A 355 26.21 1.11 1.16
C ARG A 355 24.81 1.72 1.01
N ILE A 356 23.76 0.97 1.30
CA ILE A 356 22.39 1.50 1.26
C ILE A 356 22.22 2.63 2.27
N ILE A 357 22.72 2.42 3.50
CA ILE A 357 22.69 3.41 4.58
C ILE A 357 23.47 4.65 4.17
N GLN A 358 24.65 4.49 3.57
CA GLN A 358 25.48 5.59 3.08
C GLN A 358 24.71 6.44 2.05
N GLU A 359 24.11 5.81 1.02
CA GLU A 359 23.38 6.51 -0.05
C GLU A 359 22.22 7.36 0.49
N ILE A 360 21.60 6.97 1.62
CA ILE A 360 20.57 7.75 2.30
C ILE A 360 21.20 8.86 3.16
N ALA A 361 22.21 8.51 3.96
CA ALA A 361 22.78 9.39 4.96
C ALA A 361 23.60 10.53 4.36
N ASP A 362 24.19 10.35 3.19
CA ASP A 362 24.91 11.42 2.48
C ASP A 362 24.02 12.60 2.10
N ALA A 363 22.72 12.36 2.00
CA ALA A 363 21.72 13.39 1.75
C ALA A 363 21.08 13.97 3.05
N ALA A 364 21.60 13.60 4.23
CA ALA A 364 21.12 14.06 5.53
C ALA A 364 22.29 14.36 6.45
N ALA A 365 22.71 15.62 6.53
CA ALA A 365 23.95 16.05 7.20
C ALA A 365 24.10 15.59 8.67
N ASN A 366 22.98 15.41 9.39
CA ASN A 366 22.96 15.00 10.79
C ASN A 366 22.51 13.54 10.99
N ALA A 367 22.60 12.70 9.95
CA ALA A 367 22.18 11.32 10.02
C ALA A 367 23.13 10.47 10.87
N ILE A 368 22.56 9.75 11.82
CA ILE A 368 23.26 8.75 12.64
C ILE A 368 23.09 7.41 11.95
N ARG A 369 24.19 6.80 11.52
CA ARG A 369 24.23 5.53 10.80
C ARG A 369 24.36 4.38 11.78
N ILE A 370 23.48 3.41 11.71
CA ILE A 370 23.48 2.21 12.56
C ILE A 370 22.96 1.04 11.74
N THR A 371 23.82 0.11 11.38
CA THR A 371 23.47 -1.03 10.52
C THR A 371 22.46 -1.95 11.20
N ASP A 372 22.61 -2.22 12.48
CA ASP A 372 21.65 -2.99 13.28
C ASP A 372 20.38 -2.17 13.53
N ARG A 373 19.25 -2.61 12.92
CA ARG A 373 17.98 -1.90 13.03
C ARG A 373 17.39 -1.94 14.45
N LYS A 374 17.62 -3.01 15.22
CA LYS A 374 17.16 -3.08 16.62
C LYS A 374 17.89 -2.04 17.45
N GLU A 375 19.20 -1.93 17.30
CA GLU A 375 20.03 -0.92 17.97
C GLU A 375 19.63 0.49 17.54
N ALA A 376 19.36 0.72 16.24
CA ALA A 376 18.89 2.01 15.74
C ALA A 376 17.57 2.43 16.41
N ILE A 377 16.61 1.51 16.51
CA ILE A 377 15.34 1.75 17.20
C ILE A 377 15.57 2.06 18.67
N HIS A 378 16.38 1.25 19.39
CA HIS A 378 16.68 1.48 20.81
C HIS A 378 17.32 2.85 21.04
N ARG A 379 18.27 3.28 20.21
CA ARG A 379 18.93 4.59 20.34
C ARG A 379 17.99 5.75 20.00
N ALA A 380 17.06 5.56 19.06
CA ALA A 380 16.04 6.55 18.76
C ALA A 380 15.08 6.73 19.95
N LEU A 381 14.65 5.62 20.58
CA LEU A 381 13.80 5.66 21.78
C LEU A 381 14.52 6.27 22.99
N ALA A 382 15.78 5.90 23.21
CA ALA A 382 16.60 6.49 24.30
C ALA A 382 16.86 7.99 24.12
N ALA A 383 16.84 8.50 22.88
CA ALA A 383 17.03 9.92 22.58
C ALA A 383 15.77 10.77 22.77
N ALA A 384 14.59 10.12 22.85
CA ALA A 384 13.31 10.79 22.99
C ALA A 384 13.13 11.35 24.41
N LYS A 385 12.55 12.55 24.48
CA LYS A 385 12.23 13.26 25.74
C LYS A 385 10.73 13.51 25.81
N HIS A 386 10.28 14.02 26.94
CA HIS A 386 8.89 14.43 27.13
C HIS A 386 8.42 15.35 26.00
N GLY A 387 7.28 14.99 25.40
CA GLY A 387 6.68 15.74 24.28
C GLY A 387 7.26 15.44 22.91
N ASP A 388 8.30 14.59 22.80
CA ASP A 388 8.87 14.16 21.51
C ASP A 388 8.01 13.10 20.83
N ARG A 389 8.30 12.86 19.55
CA ARG A 389 7.69 11.80 18.76
C ARG A 389 8.75 11.01 17.99
N VAL A 390 8.71 9.68 18.10
CA VAL A 390 9.55 8.79 17.33
C VAL A 390 8.71 8.16 16.22
N ILE A 391 9.17 8.24 14.97
CA ILE A 391 8.54 7.56 13.83
C ILE A 391 9.50 6.55 13.22
N ILE A 392 9.08 5.30 13.14
CA ILE A 392 9.85 4.18 12.58
C ILE A 392 9.22 3.80 11.25
N THR A 393 9.96 3.96 10.15
CA THR A 393 9.43 3.75 8.79
C THR A 393 10.13 2.59 8.08
N GLY A 394 9.44 2.03 7.08
CA GLY A 394 9.97 0.99 6.19
C GLY A 394 9.30 -0.37 6.39
N LYS A 395 9.36 -0.95 7.57
CA LYS A 395 8.86 -2.31 7.82
C LYS A 395 7.36 -2.39 8.11
N GLY A 396 6.78 -1.36 8.75
CA GLY A 396 5.36 -1.36 9.11
C GLY A 396 4.93 -2.65 9.84
N CYS A 397 4.00 -3.41 9.25
CA CYS A 397 3.49 -4.66 9.81
C CYS A 397 4.20 -5.93 9.30
N GLU A 398 5.30 -5.81 8.58
CA GLU A 398 6.06 -6.97 8.11
C GLU A 398 6.66 -7.77 9.27
N ASP A 399 6.68 -9.10 9.14
CA ASP A 399 7.07 -10.04 10.20
C ASP A 399 8.45 -10.68 9.98
N SER A 400 9.19 -10.21 9.02
CA SER A 400 10.56 -10.70 8.76
C SER A 400 11.40 -9.66 8.06
N MET A 401 12.73 -9.78 8.15
CA MET A 401 13.73 -9.04 7.40
C MET A 401 14.41 -9.98 6.39
N CYS A 402 14.55 -9.51 5.15
CA CYS A 402 15.20 -10.27 4.07
C CYS A 402 16.69 -9.92 4.00
N LEU A 403 17.52 -10.94 4.14
CA LEU A 403 18.98 -10.86 4.10
C LEU A 403 19.52 -11.60 2.86
N ALA A 404 20.83 -11.53 2.68
CA ALA A 404 21.55 -12.19 1.59
C ALA A 404 21.23 -13.68 1.46
N ALA A 405 21.41 -14.22 0.26
CA ALA A 405 21.14 -15.62 -0.11
C ALA A 405 19.69 -16.07 0.18
N GLY A 406 18.73 -15.13 0.16
CA GLY A 406 17.33 -15.43 0.41
C GLY A 406 17.00 -15.76 1.86
N ARG A 407 17.92 -15.56 2.80
CA ARG A 407 17.70 -15.77 4.22
C ARG A 407 16.67 -14.77 4.75
N LYS A 408 15.79 -15.23 5.63
CA LYS A 408 14.80 -14.40 6.33
C LYS A 408 14.95 -14.61 7.83
N ILE A 409 14.93 -13.52 8.58
CA ILE A 409 14.86 -13.56 10.04
C ILE A 409 13.52 -13.00 10.51
N PRO A 410 12.93 -13.51 11.61
CA PRO A 410 11.77 -12.91 12.23
C PRO A 410 12.03 -11.44 12.59
N TRP A 411 11.04 -10.56 12.37
CA TRP A 411 11.20 -9.14 12.63
C TRP A 411 9.85 -8.48 12.93
N SER A 412 9.86 -7.51 13.84
CA SER A 412 8.72 -6.63 14.08
C SER A 412 9.21 -5.35 14.75
N ASP A 413 9.13 -4.21 14.06
CA ASP A 413 9.45 -2.91 14.64
C ASP A 413 8.60 -2.62 15.89
N LYS A 414 7.32 -2.98 15.84
CA LYS A 414 6.39 -2.83 16.97
C LYS A 414 6.83 -3.62 18.20
N ASP A 415 7.19 -4.90 18.04
CA ASP A 415 7.59 -5.75 19.17
C ASP A 415 8.90 -5.28 19.79
N ILE A 416 9.85 -4.77 18.98
CA ILE A 416 11.10 -4.17 19.47
C ILE A 416 10.82 -2.93 20.32
N VAL A 417 9.90 -2.07 19.89
CA VAL A 417 9.47 -0.91 20.69
C VAL A 417 8.87 -1.34 22.03
N LEU A 418 7.94 -2.30 22.00
CA LEU A 418 7.27 -2.78 23.22
C LEU A 418 8.25 -3.48 24.17
N GLU A 419 9.20 -4.27 23.66
CA GLU A 419 10.28 -4.89 24.42
C GLU A 419 11.12 -3.83 25.14
N TYR A 420 11.58 -2.80 24.41
CA TYR A 420 12.38 -1.70 24.96
C TYR A 420 11.66 -0.97 26.10
N LEU A 421 10.36 -0.76 25.98
CA LEU A 421 9.54 -0.05 26.97
C LEU A 421 9.09 -0.93 28.14
N GLY A 422 9.55 -2.20 28.23
CA GLY A 422 9.15 -3.14 29.27
C GLY A 422 7.67 -3.52 29.22
N LYS A 423 7.03 -3.36 28.06
CA LYS A 423 5.62 -3.71 27.83
C LYS A 423 5.57 -5.00 27.02
N SER A 424 5.51 -6.17 27.68
CA SER A 424 5.21 -7.42 26.96
C SER A 424 3.81 -7.41 26.36
N ARG A 425 3.60 -8.24 25.30
CA ARG A 425 2.31 -8.43 24.61
C ARG A 425 1.18 -8.82 25.55
#